data_9b1c1d6f9b07bb10013d182cc019e350
#
_entry.id   9b1c1d6f9b07bb10013d182cc019e350
#
_cell.length_a   1.000
_cell.length_b   1.000
_cell.length_c   1.000
_cell.angle_alpha   90.00
_cell.angle_beta   90.00
_cell.angle_gamma   90.00
#
_symmetry.space_group_name_H-M   'P 1'
#
loop_
_entity.id
_entity.type
_entity.pdbx_description
1 polymer ?
#
loop_
_entity_poly.entity_id
_entity_poly.type
_entity_poly.pdbx_seq_one_letter_code
_entity_poly.pdbx_strand_id
1 'polypeptide(L)'
;MVVFAALMGYTEWTRIMENPDEADPGAFLRLTSQGHFYLVQFAVLVVAALSATGEFGNRSVTSTLLWRPDRGTVLVARTLVTAALAFAVGVLTTLAGVAVLTGFVGRYASVDVPLTLGTALGAGACMALFAVLFVGVGTALRSMPGTFTLGFVLLLGLPMVMQLSQAQVINDLAALMPGLAGIEFYAGGDVGFYTAPHDGFVNVVVVAGWALAAQIVAHTELRVRDV
;
A
#
# COMPACT_ATOMS: atom_id res chain seq x y z
N MET A 1 -1.80 3.37 -12.55
CA MET A 1 -2.56 4.46 -11.89
C MET A 1 -3.26 5.38 -12.88
N VAL A 2 -2.54 5.99 -13.86
CA VAL A 2 -3.14 6.93 -14.84
C VAL A 2 -4.31 6.33 -15.61
N VAL A 3 -4.16 5.12 -16.15
CA VAL A 3 -5.23 4.41 -16.88
C VAL A 3 -6.43 4.12 -15.97
N PHE A 4 -6.19 3.69 -14.74
CA PHE A 4 -7.27 3.47 -13.76
C PHE A 4 -8.01 4.78 -13.46
N ALA A 5 -7.27 5.86 -13.18
CA ALA A 5 -7.87 7.18 -12.93
C ALA A 5 -8.65 7.70 -14.14
N ALA A 6 -8.17 7.47 -15.36
CA ALA A 6 -8.88 7.86 -16.57
C ALA A 6 -10.19 7.07 -16.77
N LEU A 7 -10.17 5.75 -16.54
CA LEU A 7 -11.37 4.92 -16.61
C LEU A 7 -12.39 5.32 -15.55
N MET A 8 -11.95 5.49 -14.31
CA MET A 8 -12.84 5.91 -13.21
C MET A 8 -13.34 7.34 -13.41
N GLY A 9 -12.50 8.24 -13.91
CA GLY A 9 -12.90 9.60 -14.26
C GLY A 9 -13.95 9.65 -15.37
N TYR A 10 -13.82 8.78 -16.37
CA TYR A 10 -14.83 8.65 -17.43
C TYR A 10 -16.17 8.13 -16.89
N THR A 11 -16.15 7.10 -16.04
CA THR A 11 -17.39 6.58 -15.43
C THR A 11 -18.05 7.60 -14.51
N GLU A 12 -17.27 8.35 -13.74
CA GLU A 12 -17.80 9.41 -12.88
C GLU A 12 -18.37 10.57 -13.71
N TRP A 13 -17.68 10.94 -14.79
CA TRP A 13 -18.19 11.95 -15.72
C TRP A 13 -19.54 11.54 -16.34
N THR A 14 -19.68 10.29 -16.80
CA THR A 14 -20.97 9.80 -17.36
C THR A 14 -22.08 9.81 -16.31
N ARG A 15 -21.78 9.43 -15.07
CA ARG A 15 -22.74 9.46 -13.96
C ARG A 15 -23.24 10.87 -13.67
N ILE A 16 -22.34 11.86 -13.62
CA ILE A 16 -22.70 13.27 -13.38
C ILE A 16 -23.51 13.83 -14.57
N MET A 17 -23.24 13.40 -15.79
CA MET A 17 -24.01 13.82 -16.96
C MET A 17 -25.44 13.29 -16.93
N GLU A 18 -25.66 12.11 -16.38
CA GLU A 18 -27.02 11.54 -16.20
C GLU A 18 -27.75 12.17 -15.01
N ASN A 19 -27.04 12.43 -13.91
CA ASN A 19 -27.62 12.97 -12.66
C ASN A 19 -26.69 14.06 -12.06
N PRO A 20 -26.77 15.32 -12.52
CA PRO A 20 -25.88 16.40 -12.05
C PRO A 20 -25.96 16.69 -10.55
N ASP A 21 -27.11 16.42 -9.92
CA ASP A 21 -27.36 16.65 -8.50
C ASP A 21 -26.62 15.63 -7.59
N GLU A 22 -26.10 14.54 -8.17
CA GLU A 22 -25.35 13.49 -7.46
C GLU A 22 -23.82 13.68 -7.52
N ALA A 23 -23.34 14.85 -7.94
CA ALA A 23 -21.91 15.14 -7.98
C ALA A 23 -21.31 15.05 -6.56
N ASP A 24 -20.34 14.12 -6.38
CA ASP A 24 -19.64 13.91 -5.11
C ASP A 24 -18.33 14.70 -5.08
N PRO A 25 -18.23 15.73 -4.22
CA PRO A 25 -16.96 16.47 -4.08
C PRO A 25 -15.77 15.62 -3.63
N GLY A 26 -16.04 14.51 -2.91
CA GLY A 26 -15.02 13.57 -2.44
C GLY A 26 -14.55 12.54 -3.47
N ALA A 27 -15.20 12.48 -4.66
CA ALA A 27 -14.91 11.46 -5.67
C ALA A 27 -13.44 11.40 -6.09
N PHE A 28 -12.75 12.53 -6.19
CA PHE A 28 -11.32 12.57 -6.56
C PHE A 28 -10.44 11.75 -5.62
N LEU A 29 -10.58 11.98 -4.32
CA LEU A 29 -9.76 11.32 -3.31
C LEU A 29 -10.18 9.86 -3.12
N ARG A 30 -11.50 9.58 -3.12
CA ARG A 30 -12.02 8.22 -3.03
C ARG A 30 -11.51 7.34 -4.18
N LEU A 31 -11.67 7.77 -5.43
CA LEU A 31 -11.24 7.02 -6.61
C LEU A 31 -9.71 6.85 -6.66
N THR A 32 -8.97 7.89 -6.26
CA THR A 32 -7.51 7.81 -6.17
C THR A 32 -7.08 6.81 -5.10
N SER A 33 -7.72 6.82 -3.92
CA SER A 33 -7.46 5.88 -2.83
C SER A 33 -7.78 4.43 -3.21
N GLN A 34 -8.89 4.20 -3.92
CA GLN A 34 -9.21 2.90 -4.49
C GLN A 34 -8.12 2.42 -5.48
N GLY A 35 -7.59 3.33 -6.32
CA GLY A 35 -6.49 3.01 -7.22
C GLY A 35 -5.21 2.56 -6.48
N HIS A 36 -4.93 3.14 -5.32
CA HIS A 36 -3.83 2.69 -4.48
C HIS A 36 -4.09 1.30 -3.90
N PHE A 37 -5.30 1.07 -3.41
CA PHE A 37 -5.70 -0.21 -2.84
C PHE A 37 -5.70 -1.36 -3.87
N TYR A 38 -6.20 -1.13 -5.08
CA TYR A 38 -6.29 -2.20 -6.08
C TYR A 38 -5.04 -2.38 -6.94
N LEU A 39 -4.18 -1.36 -7.08
CA LEU A 39 -3.04 -1.40 -8.02
C LEU A 39 -1.69 -1.06 -7.38
N VAL A 40 -1.57 0.11 -6.75
CA VAL A 40 -0.26 0.65 -6.35
C VAL A 40 0.38 -0.21 -5.27
N GLN A 41 -0.40 -0.68 -4.27
CA GLN A 41 0.12 -1.54 -3.21
C GLN A 41 0.73 -2.85 -3.75
N PHE A 42 0.17 -3.42 -4.83
CA PHE A 42 0.72 -4.63 -5.44
C PHE A 42 2.00 -4.34 -6.25
N ALA A 43 2.09 -3.18 -6.89
CA ALA A 43 3.33 -2.77 -7.52
C ALA A 43 4.44 -2.60 -6.47
N VAL A 44 4.14 -1.99 -5.33
CA VAL A 44 5.08 -1.87 -4.19
C VAL A 44 5.45 -3.25 -3.64
N LEU A 45 4.48 -4.16 -3.48
CA LEU A 45 4.72 -5.54 -3.07
C LEU A 45 5.72 -6.25 -4.00
N VAL A 46 5.52 -6.14 -5.32
CA VAL A 46 6.41 -6.75 -6.31
C VAL A 46 7.83 -6.17 -6.20
N VAL A 47 7.97 -4.85 -6.15
CA VAL A 47 9.28 -4.19 -6.04
C VAL A 47 9.98 -4.58 -4.73
N ALA A 48 9.26 -4.60 -3.61
CA ALA A 48 9.79 -5.01 -2.31
C ALA A 48 10.20 -6.49 -2.31
N ALA A 49 9.38 -7.38 -2.88
CA ALA A 49 9.71 -8.79 -3.02
C ALA A 49 10.96 -9.02 -3.87
N LEU A 50 11.05 -8.35 -5.04
CA LEU A 50 12.22 -8.42 -5.92
C LEU A 50 13.48 -7.89 -5.22
N SER A 51 13.39 -6.76 -4.52
CA SER A 51 14.52 -6.18 -3.80
C SER A 51 15.02 -7.12 -2.71
N ALA A 52 14.12 -7.80 -1.99
CA ALA A 52 14.47 -8.72 -0.91
C ALA A 52 15.00 -10.06 -1.41
N THR A 53 14.44 -10.61 -2.50
CA THR A 53 14.69 -12.00 -2.93
C THR A 53 15.64 -12.12 -4.13
N GLY A 54 15.88 -11.03 -4.87
CA GLY A 54 16.65 -11.05 -6.12
C GLY A 54 18.08 -11.57 -5.94
N GLU A 55 18.74 -11.25 -4.85
CA GLU A 55 20.10 -11.73 -4.55
C GLU A 55 20.13 -13.23 -4.20
N PHE A 56 19.08 -13.75 -3.56
CA PHE A 56 19.00 -15.18 -3.25
C PHE A 56 18.84 -16.03 -4.52
N GLY A 57 18.10 -15.54 -5.51
CA GLY A 57 17.90 -16.22 -6.79
C GLY A 57 19.19 -16.30 -7.64
N ASN A 58 20.01 -15.27 -7.59
CA ASN A 58 21.23 -15.14 -8.40
C ASN A 58 22.52 -15.56 -7.67
N ARG A 59 22.42 -16.08 -6.42
CA ARG A 59 23.56 -16.41 -5.57
C ARG A 59 24.54 -15.25 -5.33
N SER A 60 24.14 -14.02 -5.59
CA SER A 60 24.98 -12.82 -5.37
C SER A 60 25.06 -12.38 -3.90
N VAL A 61 24.20 -12.95 -3.05
CA VAL A 61 24.24 -12.73 -1.59
C VAL A 61 25.63 -12.98 -1.01
N THR A 62 26.31 -14.04 -1.46
CA THR A 62 27.65 -14.39 -0.98
C THR A 62 28.66 -13.30 -1.31
N SER A 63 28.60 -12.70 -2.50
CA SER A 63 29.51 -11.60 -2.88
C SER A 63 29.22 -10.31 -2.10
N THR A 64 27.96 -9.98 -1.86
CA THR A 64 27.57 -8.82 -1.05
C THR A 64 28.04 -8.94 0.39
N LEU A 65 27.89 -10.14 1.00
CA LEU A 65 28.32 -10.41 2.37
C LEU A 65 29.84 -10.51 2.54
N LEU A 66 30.59 -10.86 1.49
CA LEU A 66 32.05 -10.80 1.51
C LEU A 66 32.58 -9.37 1.63
N TRP A 67 31.87 -8.39 1.04
CA TRP A 67 32.23 -6.97 1.12
C TRP A 67 31.72 -6.29 2.40
N ARG A 68 30.57 -6.73 2.90
CA ARG A 68 29.95 -6.21 4.14
C ARG A 68 29.39 -7.37 4.95
N PRO A 69 30.13 -7.87 5.97
CA PRO A 69 29.70 -9.02 6.78
C PRO A 69 28.55 -8.69 7.74
N ASP A 70 28.20 -7.40 7.92
CA ASP A 70 27.08 -6.97 8.75
C ASP A 70 25.75 -7.08 7.99
N ARG A 71 25.09 -8.22 8.18
CA ARG A 71 23.81 -8.58 7.56
C ARG A 71 22.68 -7.60 7.95
N GLY A 72 22.74 -7.07 9.17
CA GLY A 72 21.75 -6.10 9.67
C GLY A 72 21.80 -4.78 8.90
N THR A 73 23.00 -4.26 8.69
CA THR A 73 23.20 -3.02 7.92
C THR A 73 22.70 -3.16 6.47
N VAL A 74 22.93 -4.31 5.83
CA VAL A 74 22.43 -4.58 4.47
C VAL A 74 20.89 -4.58 4.42
N LEU A 75 20.26 -5.26 5.39
CA LEU A 75 18.79 -5.26 5.50
C LEU A 75 18.24 -3.85 5.68
N VAL A 76 18.78 -3.07 6.63
CA VAL A 76 18.32 -1.71 6.90
C VAL A 76 18.51 -0.81 5.68
N ALA A 77 19.65 -0.84 5.01
CA ALA A 77 19.91 -0.02 3.82
C ALA A 77 18.93 -0.35 2.71
N ARG A 78 18.69 -1.63 2.44
CA ARG A 78 17.72 -2.11 1.44
C ARG A 78 16.30 -1.63 1.78
N THR A 79 15.89 -1.81 3.04
CA THR A 79 14.57 -1.40 3.52
C THR A 79 14.37 0.11 3.35
N LEU A 80 15.36 0.93 3.73
CA LEU A 80 15.27 2.38 3.61
C LEU A 80 15.15 2.85 2.16
N VAL A 81 15.97 2.30 1.26
CA VAL A 81 15.92 2.66 -0.17
C VAL A 81 14.58 2.26 -0.78
N THR A 82 14.11 1.03 -0.51
CA THR A 82 12.82 0.56 -1.05
C THR A 82 11.65 1.36 -0.47
N ALA A 83 11.69 1.70 0.82
CA ALA A 83 10.68 2.54 1.46
C ALA A 83 10.66 3.97 0.91
N ALA A 84 11.82 4.58 0.66
CA ALA A 84 11.91 5.91 0.06
C ALA A 84 11.34 5.95 -1.37
N LEU A 85 11.64 4.91 -2.18
CA LEU A 85 11.06 4.76 -3.52
C LEU A 85 9.55 4.56 -3.45
N ALA A 86 9.06 3.70 -2.55
CA ALA A 86 7.64 3.45 -2.37
C ALA A 86 6.89 4.70 -1.89
N PHE A 87 7.50 5.49 -0.99
CA PHE A 87 6.97 6.78 -0.58
C PHE A 87 6.79 7.72 -1.78
N ALA A 88 7.84 7.89 -2.57
CA ALA A 88 7.78 8.74 -3.77
C ALA A 88 6.71 8.26 -4.76
N VAL A 89 6.61 6.95 -4.98
CA VAL A 89 5.57 6.35 -5.84
C VAL A 89 4.18 6.65 -5.29
N GLY A 90 3.93 6.48 -3.99
CA GLY A 90 2.64 6.77 -3.38
C GLY A 90 2.23 8.24 -3.55
N VAL A 91 3.15 9.18 -3.27
CA VAL A 91 2.89 10.62 -3.46
C VAL A 91 2.62 10.94 -4.92
N LEU A 92 3.50 10.55 -5.83
CA LEU A 92 3.39 10.88 -7.24
C LEU A 92 2.16 10.28 -7.90
N THR A 93 1.79 9.05 -7.54
CA THR A 93 0.60 8.40 -8.09
C THR A 93 -0.70 9.02 -7.57
N THR A 94 -0.73 9.54 -6.33
CA THR A 94 -1.87 10.30 -5.81
C THR A 94 -2.04 11.60 -6.61
N LEU A 95 -0.97 12.39 -6.72
CA LEU A 95 -1.02 13.66 -7.44
C LEU A 95 -1.39 13.46 -8.93
N ALA A 96 -0.80 12.46 -9.58
CA ALA A 96 -1.14 12.12 -10.96
C ALA A 96 -2.59 11.65 -11.10
N GLY A 97 -3.10 10.85 -10.15
CA GLY A 97 -4.50 10.40 -10.13
C GLY A 97 -5.47 11.57 -10.04
N VAL A 98 -5.26 12.47 -9.08
CA VAL A 98 -6.08 13.68 -8.93
C VAL A 98 -5.99 14.57 -10.17
N ALA A 99 -4.80 14.79 -10.72
CA ALA A 99 -4.63 15.60 -11.94
C ALA A 99 -5.38 15.03 -13.14
N VAL A 100 -5.41 13.70 -13.31
CA VAL A 100 -6.18 13.06 -14.37
C VAL A 100 -7.67 13.21 -14.14
N LEU A 101 -8.14 12.95 -12.91
CA LEU A 101 -9.56 13.08 -12.55
C LEU A 101 -10.08 14.52 -12.73
N THR A 102 -9.28 15.53 -12.40
CA THR A 102 -9.65 16.94 -12.64
C THR A 102 -9.86 17.24 -14.13
N GLY A 103 -9.17 16.54 -15.01
CA GLY A 103 -9.38 16.65 -16.46
C GLY A 103 -10.78 16.21 -16.91
N PHE A 104 -11.39 15.24 -16.22
CA PHE A 104 -12.74 14.74 -16.53
C PHE A 104 -13.85 15.50 -15.78
N VAL A 105 -13.67 15.73 -14.50
CA VAL A 105 -14.76 16.13 -13.57
C VAL A 105 -14.51 17.49 -12.92
N GLY A 106 -13.40 18.17 -13.19
CA GLY A 106 -13.00 19.42 -12.53
C GLY A 106 -13.94 20.61 -12.71
N ARG A 107 -14.92 20.50 -13.61
CA ARG A 107 -16.01 21.50 -13.76
C ARG A 107 -17.10 21.34 -12.71
N TYR A 108 -17.20 20.16 -12.09
CA TYR A 108 -18.29 19.75 -11.20
C TYR A 108 -17.84 19.61 -9.75
N ALA A 109 -16.55 19.45 -9.50
CA ALA A 109 -16.00 19.31 -8.17
C ALA A 109 -14.71 20.14 -8.02
N SER A 110 -14.57 20.83 -6.88
CA SER A 110 -13.35 21.57 -6.55
C SER A 110 -12.33 20.67 -5.86
N VAL A 111 -11.05 20.82 -6.23
CA VAL A 111 -9.95 20.14 -5.56
C VAL A 111 -9.61 20.89 -4.27
N ASP A 112 -9.77 20.22 -3.14
CA ASP A 112 -9.22 20.69 -1.86
C ASP A 112 -7.72 20.40 -1.82
N VAL A 113 -6.88 21.42 -1.99
CA VAL A 113 -5.43 21.27 -2.08
C VAL A 113 -4.81 20.78 -0.75
N PRO A 114 -5.13 21.35 0.43
CA PRO A 114 -4.68 20.83 1.72
C PRO A 114 -5.01 19.36 1.93
N LEU A 115 -6.25 18.96 1.68
CA LEU A 115 -6.69 17.57 1.83
C LEU A 115 -5.98 16.64 0.83
N THR A 116 -5.83 17.07 -0.41
CA THR A 116 -5.11 16.31 -1.45
C THR A 116 -3.65 16.08 -1.07
N LEU A 117 -2.96 17.09 -0.56
CA LEU A 117 -1.59 16.96 -0.08
C LEU A 117 -1.50 16.02 1.13
N GLY A 118 -2.44 16.12 2.07
CA GLY A 118 -2.53 15.22 3.22
C GLY A 118 -2.69 13.76 2.77
N THR A 119 -3.64 13.50 1.85
CA THR A 119 -3.85 12.17 1.26
C THR A 119 -2.62 11.67 0.50
N ALA A 120 -1.94 12.54 -0.25
CA ALA A 120 -0.74 12.15 -0.99
C ALA A 120 0.41 11.75 -0.05
N LEU A 121 0.65 12.52 1.01
CA LEU A 121 1.66 12.20 2.01
C LEU A 121 1.27 10.94 2.80
N GLY A 122 0.01 10.78 3.15
CA GLY A 122 -0.52 9.59 3.79
C GLY A 122 -0.34 8.34 2.92
N ALA A 123 -0.71 8.40 1.64
CA ALA A 123 -0.51 7.32 0.69
C ALA A 123 0.98 6.98 0.53
N GLY A 124 1.85 8.00 0.44
CA GLY A 124 3.29 7.80 0.42
C GLY A 124 3.81 7.07 1.67
N ALA A 125 3.39 7.52 2.85
CA ALA A 125 3.79 6.90 4.11
C ALA A 125 3.29 5.45 4.23
N CYS A 126 2.04 5.18 3.82
CA CYS A 126 1.49 3.83 3.79
C CYS A 126 2.26 2.91 2.83
N MET A 127 2.56 3.37 1.61
CA MET A 127 3.34 2.61 0.63
C MET A 127 4.77 2.34 1.14
N ALA A 128 5.38 3.29 1.85
CA ALA A 128 6.67 3.08 2.51
C ALA A 128 6.59 1.99 3.59
N LEU A 129 5.56 2.00 4.44
CA LEU A 129 5.35 0.95 5.44
C LEU A 129 5.10 -0.42 4.81
N PHE A 130 4.37 -0.50 3.69
CA PHE A 130 4.22 -1.74 2.94
C PHE A 130 5.55 -2.23 2.35
N ALA A 131 6.39 -1.32 1.85
CA ALA A 131 7.72 -1.70 1.41
C ALA A 131 8.56 -2.26 2.56
N VAL A 132 8.54 -1.64 3.74
CA VAL A 132 9.19 -2.16 4.96
C VAL A 132 8.67 -3.55 5.31
N LEU A 133 7.35 -3.74 5.32
CA LEU A 133 6.68 -5.01 5.59
C LEU A 133 7.18 -6.10 4.63
N PHE A 134 7.10 -5.85 3.31
CA PHE A 134 7.39 -6.89 2.31
C PHE A 134 8.87 -7.12 2.03
N VAL A 135 9.74 -6.16 2.30
CA VAL A 135 11.18 -6.42 2.38
C VAL A 135 11.48 -7.37 3.54
N GLY A 136 10.86 -7.17 4.70
CA GLY A 136 10.97 -8.08 5.84
C GLY A 136 10.47 -9.50 5.51
N VAL A 137 9.25 -9.61 5.01
CA VAL A 137 8.66 -10.91 4.60
C VAL A 137 9.51 -11.60 3.53
N GLY A 138 9.95 -10.88 2.51
CA GLY A 138 10.77 -11.43 1.42
C GLY A 138 12.12 -11.94 1.91
N THR A 139 12.75 -11.22 2.83
CA THR A 139 14.02 -11.64 3.45
C THR A 139 13.83 -12.90 4.30
N ALA A 140 12.73 -13.00 5.06
CA ALA A 140 12.42 -14.16 5.88
C ALA A 140 12.09 -15.41 5.05
N LEU A 141 11.27 -15.28 4.01
CA LEU A 141 10.84 -16.38 3.15
C LEU A 141 11.89 -16.79 2.11
N ARG A 142 12.77 -15.87 1.71
CA ARG A 142 13.78 -16.08 0.64
C ARG A 142 13.16 -16.57 -0.68
N SER A 143 11.90 -16.30 -0.90
CA SER A 143 11.10 -16.80 -2.02
C SER A 143 10.19 -15.68 -2.55
N MET A 144 10.43 -15.26 -3.79
CA MET A 144 9.59 -14.25 -4.45
C MET A 144 8.12 -14.69 -4.57
N PRO A 145 7.82 -15.92 -5.07
CA PRO A 145 6.43 -16.38 -5.14
C PRO A 145 5.77 -16.44 -3.75
N GLY A 146 6.49 -16.91 -2.73
CA GLY A 146 5.98 -16.98 -1.36
C GLY A 146 5.67 -15.60 -0.79
N THR A 147 6.54 -14.62 -1.01
CA THR A 147 6.33 -13.22 -0.58
C THR A 147 5.13 -12.60 -1.27
N PHE A 148 5.01 -12.81 -2.58
CA PHE A 148 3.89 -12.29 -3.36
C PHE A 148 2.56 -12.91 -2.91
N THR A 149 2.51 -14.25 -2.76
CA THR A 149 1.30 -14.96 -2.31
C THR A 149 0.87 -14.50 -0.92
N LEU A 150 1.80 -14.44 0.04
CA LEU A 150 1.48 -13.98 1.40
C LEU A 150 1.04 -12.52 1.39
N GLY A 151 1.72 -11.67 0.61
CA GLY A 151 1.36 -10.27 0.47
C GLY A 151 -0.04 -10.08 -0.13
N PHE A 152 -0.38 -10.83 -1.19
CA PHE A 152 -1.72 -10.81 -1.77
C PHE A 152 -2.78 -11.24 -0.76
N VAL A 153 -2.53 -12.31 -0.02
CA VAL A 153 -3.46 -12.80 1.02
C VAL A 153 -3.65 -11.76 2.12
N LEU A 154 -2.59 -11.13 2.61
CA LEU A 154 -2.67 -10.13 3.70
C LEU A 154 -3.29 -8.80 3.26
N LEU A 155 -2.99 -8.35 2.02
CA LEU A 155 -3.47 -7.05 1.55
C LEU A 155 -4.90 -7.08 1.03
N LEU A 156 -5.32 -8.18 0.40
CA LEU A 156 -6.60 -8.25 -0.28
C LEU A 156 -7.39 -9.53 0.06
N GLY A 157 -6.77 -10.70 -0.09
CA GLY A 157 -7.50 -11.97 -0.06
C GLY A 157 -8.21 -12.21 1.27
N LEU A 158 -7.48 -12.22 2.37
CA LEU A 158 -8.03 -12.46 3.70
C LEU A 158 -9.00 -11.36 4.15
N PRO A 159 -8.66 -10.06 4.05
CA PRO A 159 -9.58 -8.98 4.39
C PRO A 159 -10.91 -9.06 3.63
N MET A 160 -10.87 -9.30 2.34
CA MET A 160 -12.09 -9.41 1.51
C MET A 160 -12.98 -10.58 1.92
N VAL A 161 -12.37 -11.75 2.21
CA VAL A 161 -13.14 -12.92 2.68
C VAL A 161 -13.75 -12.65 4.06
N MET A 162 -13.01 -12.00 4.96
CA MET A 162 -13.50 -11.66 6.29
C MET A 162 -14.69 -10.69 6.25
N GLN A 163 -14.69 -9.73 5.35
CA GLN A 163 -15.81 -8.79 5.16
C GLN A 163 -17.10 -9.45 4.66
N LEU A 164 -17.05 -10.64 4.10
CA LEU A 164 -18.27 -11.39 3.74
C LEU A 164 -19.01 -11.92 4.97
N SER A 165 -18.39 -11.87 6.15
CA SER A 165 -19.00 -12.30 7.40
C SER A 165 -19.99 -11.26 7.93
N GLN A 166 -21.11 -11.75 8.46
CA GLN A 166 -22.08 -10.90 9.19
C GLN A 166 -21.65 -10.63 10.65
N ALA A 167 -20.59 -11.31 11.12
CA ALA A 167 -20.11 -11.19 12.49
C ALA A 167 -19.21 -9.97 12.65
N GLN A 168 -19.60 -9.04 13.52
CA GLN A 168 -18.87 -7.80 13.77
C GLN A 168 -17.42 -8.06 14.21
N VAL A 169 -17.19 -9.06 15.08
CA VAL A 169 -15.84 -9.45 15.53
C VAL A 169 -14.92 -9.80 14.36
N ILE A 170 -15.44 -10.45 13.30
CA ILE A 170 -14.65 -10.80 12.12
C ILE A 170 -14.34 -9.55 11.29
N ASN A 171 -15.28 -8.63 11.18
CA ASN A 171 -15.07 -7.35 10.50
C ASN A 171 -14.06 -6.47 11.24
N ASP A 172 -14.11 -6.42 12.57
CA ASP A 172 -13.14 -5.71 13.40
C ASP A 172 -11.72 -6.30 13.23
N LEU A 173 -11.60 -7.63 13.14
CA LEU A 173 -10.32 -8.29 12.84
C LEU A 173 -9.85 -8.01 11.41
N ALA A 174 -10.76 -7.92 10.44
CA ALA A 174 -10.42 -7.55 9.07
C ALA A 174 -9.82 -6.15 9.00
N ALA A 175 -10.32 -5.21 9.80
CA ALA A 175 -9.80 -3.86 9.91
C ALA A 175 -8.34 -3.80 10.42
N LEU A 176 -7.89 -4.81 11.17
CA LEU A 176 -6.50 -4.93 11.62
C LEU A 176 -5.57 -5.56 10.56
N MET A 177 -6.08 -5.96 9.40
CA MET A 177 -5.25 -6.42 8.30
C MET A 177 -4.56 -5.23 7.60
N PRO A 178 -3.30 -5.38 7.18
CA PRO A 178 -2.51 -4.27 6.66
C PRO A 178 -3.15 -3.58 5.44
N GLY A 179 -3.84 -4.34 4.58
CA GLY A 179 -4.50 -3.79 3.39
C GLY A 179 -5.62 -2.81 3.73
N LEU A 180 -6.54 -3.17 4.62
CA LEU A 180 -7.65 -2.29 5.03
C LEU A 180 -7.17 -1.16 5.93
N ALA A 181 -6.37 -1.45 6.96
CA ALA A 181 -5.77 -0.40 7.78
C ALA A 181 -4.97 0.61 6.93
N GLY A 182 -4.32 0.15 5.85
CA GLY A 182 -3.62 1.02 4.93
C GLY A 182 -4.54 1.99 4.21
N ILE A 183 -5.63 1.52 3.58
CA ILE A 183 -6.54 2.41 2.85
C ILE A 183 -7.24 3.40 3.78
N GLU A 184 -7.65 2.97 4.96
CA GLU A 184 -8.25 3.85 5.97
C GLU A 184 -7.30 4.96 6.41
N PHE A 185 -5.99 4.66 6.47
CA PHE A 185 -4.99 5.63 6.88
C PHE A 185 -4.90 6.83 5.94
N TYR A 186 -4.96 6.62 4.61
CA TYR A 186 -4.75 7.70 3.65
C TYR A 186 -6.02 8.16 2.94
N ALA A 187 -7.12 7.42 2.99
CA ALA A 187 -8.32 7.75 2.23
C ALA A 187 -9.01 9.04 2.68
N GLY A 188 -8.88 9.41 3.95
CA GLY A 188 -9.45 10.64 4.51
C GLY A 188 -11.00 10.67 4.56
N GLY A 189 -11.66 9.51 4.39
CA GLY A 189 -13.12 9.38 4.40
C GLY A 189 -13.60 8.03 3.89
N ASP A 190 -14.90 7.95 3.55
CA ASP A 190 -15.51 6.74 3.00
C ASP A 190 -14.87 6.33 1.67
N VAL A 191 -14.44 5.08 1.58
CA VAL A 191 -13.86 4.49 0.37
C VAL A 191 -14.90 3.83 -0.54
N GLY A 192 -16.17 3.85 -0.16
CA GLY A 192 -17.32 3.38 -0.94
C GLY A 192 -17.61 1.87 -0.86
N PHE A 193 -16.65 1.04 -0.43
CA PHE A 193 -16.84 -0.42 -0.27
C PHE A 193 -16.59 -0.89 1.17
N TYR A 194 -16.12 -0.02 2.04
CA TYR A 194 -15.77 -0.34 3.41
C TYR A 194 -15.87 0.90 4.30
N THR A 195 -16.50 0.75 5.47
CA THR A 195 -16.57 1.81 6.49
C THR A 195 -15.55 1.53 7.58
N ALA A 196 -14.63 2.46 7.78
CA ALA A 196 -13.55 2.36 8.75
C ALA A 196 -14.08 2.30 10.19
N PRO A 197 -13.79 1.25 10.99
CA PRO A 197 -14.17 1.19 12.39
C PRO A 197 -13.22 1.98 13.30
N HIS A 198 -12.05 2.39 12.82
CA HIS A 198 -10.99 3.01 13.61
C HIS A 198 -10.53 4.35 13.06
N ASP A 199 -9.98 5.19 13.95
CA ASP A 199 -9.36 6.45 13.56
C ASP A 199 -8.06 6.24 12.78
N GLY A 200 -7.71 7.19 11.90
CA GLY A 200 -6.51 7.12 11.06
C GLY A 200 -5.21 6.87 11.84
N PHE A 201 -5.10 7.37 13.09
CA PHE A 201 -3.92 7.11 13.94
C PHE A 201 -3.78 5.63 14.32
N VAL A 202 -4.88 4.96 14.67
CA VAL A 202 -4.89 3.52 15.00
C VAL A 202 -4.42 2.72 13.77
N ASN A 203 -4.88 3.09 12.60
CA ASN A 203 -4.52 2.44 11.35
C ASN A 203 -3.01 2.56 11.01
N VAL A 204 -2.39 3.73 11.27
CA VAL A 204 -0.94 3.89 11.18
C VAL A 204 -0.21 2.91 12.10
N VAL A 205 -0.64 2.84 13.36
CA VAL A 205 -0.02 1.95 14.37
C VAL A 205 -0.15 0.49 13.96
N VAL A 206 -1.30 0.09 13.40
CA VAL A 206 -1.53 -1.27 12.89
C VAL A 206 -0.56 -1.61 11.76
N VAL A 207 -0.48 -0.76 10.72
CA VAL A 207 0.41 -1.01 9.57
C VAL A 207 1.88 -0.98 10.00
N ALA A 208 2.27 -0.05 10.87
CA ALA A 208 3.62 0.01 11.43
C ALA A 208 3.96 -1.22 12.28
N GLY A 209 2.99 -1.72 13.06
CA GLY A 209 3.14 -2.96 13.83
C GLY A 209 3.41 -4.18 12.95
N TRP A 210 2.67 -4.34 11.85
CA TRP A 210 2.93 -5.37 10.85
C TRP A 210 4.32 -5.24 10.21
N ALA A 211 4.71 -4.01 9.84
CA ALA A 211 6.02 -3.74 9.25
C ALA A 211 7.16 -4.07 10.22
N LEU A 212 7.04 -3.66 11.49
CA LEU A 212 8.03 -3.96 12.53
C LEU A 212 8.13 -5.46 12.83
N ALA A 213 7.00 -6.15 12.94
CA ALA A 213 6.98 -7.59 13.15
C ALA A 213 7.72 -8.34 12.05
N ALA A 214 7.47 -7.98 10.78
CA ALA A 214 8.17 -8.58 9.65
C ALA A 214 9.69 -8.31 9.66
N GLN A 215 10.13 -7.11 10.04
CA GLN A 215 11.54 -6.77 10.14
C GLN A 215 12.23 -7.54 11.29
N ILE A 216 11.55 -7.72 12.43
CA ILE A 216 12.07 -8.54 13.54
C ILE A 216 12.26 -9.98 13.09
N VAL A 217 11.26 -10.56 12.41
CA VAL A 217 11.36 -11.92 11.86
C VAL A 217 12.51 -12.02 10.86
N ALA A 218 12.63 -11.07 9.93
CA ALA A 218 13.72 -11.04 8.96
C ALA A 218 15.09 -11.00 9.62
N HIS A 219 15.24 -10.15 10.64
CA HIS A 219 16.51 -10.01 11.36
C HIS A 219 16.87 -11.30 12.13
N THR A 220 15.92 -11.96 12.77
CA THR A 220 16.15 -13.23 13.46
C THR A 220 16.51 -14.35 12.50
N GLU A 221 15.83 -14.47 11.35
CA GLU A 221 16.14 -15.46 10.31
C GLU A 221 17.55 -15.26 9.71
N LEU A 222 17.99 -14.02 9.53
CA LEU A 222 19.35 -13.72 9.06
C LEU A 222 20.45 -14.12 10.07
N ARG A 223 20.11 -14.18 11.36
CA ARG A 223 21.06 -14.62 12.42
C ARG A 223 21.11 -16.12 12.60
N VAL A 224 19.97 -16.80 12.43
CA VAL A 224 19.83 -18.23 12.74
C VAL A 224 20.18 -19.10 11.54
N ARG A 225 19.86 -18.66 10.32
CA ARG A 225 20.16 -19.44 9.11
C ARG A 225 21.48 -19.01 8.51
N ASP A 226 22.43 -19.93 8.46
CA ASP A 226 23.65 -19.75 7.68
C ASP A 226 23.34 -19.62 6.18
N VAL A 227 24.03 -18.70 5.53
CA VAL A 227 23.90 -18.43 4.09
C VAL A 227 24.97 -19.19 3.33
#